data_b6d130a3d5027c9ef8ae4490fc2ae186
#
_entry.id   b6d130a3d5027c9ef8ae4490fc2ae186
#
_cell.length_a   1.000
_cell.length_b   1.000
_cell.length_c   1.000
_cell.angle_alpha   90.00
_cell.angle_beta   90.00
_cell.angle_gamma   90.00
#
_symmetry.space_group_name_H-M   'P 1'
#
loop_
_entity.id
_entity.type
_entity.pdbx_description
1 polymer ?
#
loop_
_entity_poly.entity_id
_entity_poly.type
_entity_poly.pdbx_seq_one_letter_code
_entity_poly.pdbx_strand_id
1 'polypeptide(L)'
;GVINADKYGDWCMPPESPELIHSQDPARKTDGALIATAYYYKVSQMLAKFARLQGLEDEAKGFEKDAAKIKDCFNARFLTVKKGTSPVQTPHVLYPDSIFYGNNTVTANILPLAFDMVPEAYREEVEKNVITGIITRNKGHISSGVIGMNWMMRELTRMGRGDVAFLLASNKTYPSYGYMIEKGATAIWELWNGDTANRWMNSCNHVMILGDLLTWYFRDLAGFNPAQPAYKQIILKPDFSIQELSHVKASHNTLYGKMISNWKKTLTHLEWDITVPCNTTALVYLPTLDEKAVKDKDVTFVRREGNSTVWSVPSGNYHFSVSMDPSSGKNRAGIVEDQFLYEQASFPECHGATIVELKNGDLVASFFGGTKERNPDCCIWVCRKPKGATEWSAPYLAADGVFSLDDPQAVLAGITAESTPADAGPVASTFKGDKSRARRKACWNRSEERR
;
A
#
# COMPACT_ATOMS: atom_id res chain seq x y z
N GLY A 1 12.11 -30.04 -8.93
CA GLY A 1 12.74 -29.41 -10.08
C GLY A 1 11.98 -28.20 -10.56
N VAL A 2 12.45 -27.63 -11.65
CA VAL A 2 11.87 -26.46 -12.29
C VAL A 2 11.07 -26.89 -13.52
N ILE A 3 9.90 -26.30 -13.75
CA ILE A 3 9.16 -26.43 -15.00
C ILE A 3 9.78 -25.46 -16.01
N ASN A 4 10.05 -25.92 -17.22
CA ASN A 4 10.87 -25.15 -18.17
C ASN A 4 10.06 -24.26 -19.12
N ALA A 5 8.76 -24.45 -19.22
CA ALA A 5 7.90 -23.67 -20.11
C ALA A 5 6.48 -23.58 -19.58
N ASP A 6 5.82 -22.48 -19.91
CA ASP A 6 4.38 -22.29 -19.89
C ASP A 6 3.99 -21.59 -21.18
N LYS A 7 2.85 -21.99 -21.75
CA LYS A 7 2.40 -21.49 -23.04
C LYS A 7 1.83 -20.07 -22.97
N TYR A 8 1.17 -19.72 -21.87
CA TYR A 8 0.33 -18.53 -21.81
C TYR A 8 0.94 -17.39 -21.00
N GLY A 9 1.81 -17.69 -20.01
CA GLY A 9 2.40 -16.68 -19.15
C GLY A 9 1.36 -15.95 -18.29
N ASP A 10 1.59 -14.68 -18.03
CA ASP A 10 0.64 -13.80 -17.37
C ASP A 10 -0.35 -13.23 -18.40
N TRP A 11 -1.36 -14.05 -18.73
CA TRP A 11 -2.30 -13.78 -19.81
C TRP A 11 -3.06 -12.46 -19.63
N CYS A 12 -3.33 -11.75 -20.73
CA CYS A 12 -4.06 -10.49 -20.75
C CYS A 12 -3.44 -9.38 -19.88
N MET A 13 -2.10 -9.32 -19.76
CA MET A 13 -1.47 -8.11 -19.25
C MET A 13 -1.74 -6.92 -20.19
N PRO A 14 -1.79 -5.67 -19.67
CA PRO A 14 -2.02 -4.49 -20.51
C PRO A 14 -0.96 -4.37 -21.60
N PRO A 15 -1.34 -4.27 -22.88
CA PRO A 15 -0.37 -4.05 -23.97
C PRO A 15 0.17 -2.62 -23.98
N GLU A 16 1.27 -2.40 -24.67
CA GLU A 16 1.92 -1.11 -24.87
C GLU A 16 1.17 -0.17 -25.81
N SER A 17 0.28 -0.69 -26.64
CA SER A 17 -0.57 0.07 -27.57
C SER A 17 -2.02 -0.37 -27.43
N PRO A 18 -2.99 0.56 -27.48
CA PRO A 18 -4.41 0.26 -27.26
C PRO A 18 -5.02 -0.63 -28.34
N GLU A 19 -4.41 -0.76 -29.50
CA GLU A 19 -4.91 -1.60 -30.61
C GLU A 19 -4.47 -3.06 -30.48
N LEU A 20 -3.46 -3.34 -29.66
CA LEU A 20 -2.92 -4.68 -29.50
C LEU A 20 -3.84 -5.54 -28.62
N ILE A 21 -3.92 -6.82 -28.94
CA ILE A 21 -4.57 -7.83 -28.09
C ILE A 21 -3.59 -8.23 -26.98
N HIS A 22 -2.33 -8.44 -27.31
CA HIS A 22 -1.28 -8.86 -26.39
C HIS A 22 -0.06 -7.97 -26.54
N SER A 23 0.65 -7.74 -25.44
CA SER A 23 1.93 -7.05 -25.48
C SER A 23 2.91 -7.74 -26.42
N GLN A 24 3.63 -6.97 -27.20
CA GLN A 24 4.74 -7.43 -28.03
C GLN A 24 6.10 -7.22 -27.34
N ASP A 25 6.12 -6.44 -26.25
CA ASP A 25 7.34 -6.15 -25.50
C ASP A 25 7.72 -7.31 -24.56
N PRO A 26 8.84 -8.01 -24.79
CA PRO A 26 9.30 -9.09 -23.91
C PRO A 26 9.57 -8.64 -22.47
N ALA A 27 9.93 -7.35 -22.25
CA ALA A 27 10.20 -6.83 -20.91
C ALA A 27 8.94 -6.76 -20.04
N ARG A 28 7.76 -6.72 -20.64
CA ARG A 28 6.46 -6.74 -19.94
C ARG A 28 5.97 -8.15 -19.63
N LYS A 29 6.46 -9.16 -20.35
CA LYS A 29 6.00 -10.55 -20.20
C LYS A 29 6.75 -11.23 -19.06
N THR A 30 6.02 -11.68 -18.06
CA THR A 30 6.58 -12.53 -17.00
C THR A 30 6.99 -13.88 -17.57
N ASP A 31 8.18 -14.37 -17.20
CA ASP A 31 8.68 -15.68 -17.62
C ASP A 31 7.68 -16.80 -17.25
N GLY A 32 7.19 -17.52 -18.24
CA GLY A 32 6.26 -18.63 -18.06
C GLY A 32 6.84 -19.77 -17.22
N ALA A 33 8.14 -20.02 -17.29
CA ALA A 33 8.79 -21.03 -16.46
C ALA A 33 8.77 -20.64 -14.98
N LEU A 34 8.91 -19.33 -14.66
CA LEU A 34 8.74 -18.81 -13.32
C LEU A 34 7.32 -19.06 -12.81
N ILE A 35 6.31 -18.66 -13.58
CA ILE A 35 4.89 -18.85 -13.23
C ILE A 35 4.58 -20.32 -12.99
N ALA A 36 4.90 -21.18 -13.95
CA ALA A 36 4.62 -22.62 -13.85
C ALA A 36 5.29 -23.27 -12.64
N THR A 37 6.55 -22.87 -12.34
CA THR A 37 7.27 -23.42 -11.19
C THR A 37 6.69 -22.93 -9.86
N ALA A 38 6.31 -21.66 -9.77
CA ALA A 38 5.64 -21.11 -8.59
C ALA A 38 4.32 -21.85 -8.31
N TYR A 39 3.50 -22.09 -9.33
CA TYR A 39 2.26 -22.87 -9.17
C TYR A 39 2.52 -24.35 -8.87
N TYR A 40 3.57 -24.94 -9.42
CA TYR A 40 3.96 -26.32 -9.07
C TYR A 40 4.27 -26.43 -7.56
N TYR A 41 5.01 -25.48 -7.02
CA TYR A 41 5.23 -25.36 -5.58
C TYR A 41 3.91 -25.27 -4.80
N LYS A 42 3.02 -24.35 -5.22
CA LYS A 42 1.73 -24.13 -4.57
C LYS A 42 0.85 -25.37 -4.57
N VAL A 43 0.77 -26.07 -5.71
CA VAL A 43 0.01 -27.31 -5.85
C VAL A 43 0.59 -28.41 -4.96
N SER A 44 1.92 -28.55 -4.88
CA SER A 44 2.57 -29.52 -3.99
C SER A 44 2.22 -29.27 -2.52
N GLN A 45 2.20 -28.00 -2.08
CA GLN A 45 1.75 -27.64 -0.73
C GLN A 45 0.25 -27.98 -0.50
N MET A 46 -0.60 -27.78 -1.49
CA MET A 46 -2.01 -28.13 -1.38
C MET A 46 -2.21 -29.64 -1.30
N LEU A 47 -1.48 -30.42 -2.10
CA LEU A 47 -1.52 -31.88 -2.06
C LEU A 47 -1.08 -32.42 -0.69
N ALA A 48 -0.04 -31.84 -0.08
CA ALA A 48 0.36 -32.18 1.28
C ALA A 48 -0.77 -31.98 2.30
N LYS A 49 -1.48 -30.86 2.21
CA LYS A 49 -2.64 -30.60 3.07
C LYS A 49 -3.79 -31.57 2.83
N PHE A 50 -4.09 -31.89 1.58
CA PHE A 50 -5.15 -32.85 1.24
C PHE A 50 -4.79 -34.26 1.69
N ALA A 51 -3.54 -34.70 1.51
CA ALA A 51 -3.06 -35.98 2.01
C ALA A 51 -3.24 -36.10 3.54
N ARG A 52 -2.90 -35.09 4.31
CA ARG A 52 -3.16 -35.06 5.76
C ARG A 52 -4.63 -35.17 6.11
N LEU A 53 -5.51 -34.46 5.40
CA LEU A 53 -6.97 -34.56 5.63
C LEU A 53 -7.51 -35.98 5.38
N GLN A 54 -6.81 -36.76 4.53
CA GLN A 54 -7.14 -38.17 4.26
C GLN A 54 -6.39 -39.15 5.16
N GLY A 55 -5.57 -38.68 6.11
CA GLY A 55 -4.76 -39.52 6.98
C GLY A 55 -3.52 -40.14 6.32
N LEU A 56 -3.12 -39.64 5.16
CA LEU A 56 -1.99 -40.12 4.35
C LEU A 56 -0.71 -39.36 4.71
N GLU A 57 -0.19 -39.55 5.92
CA GLU A 57 0.92 -38.74 6.48
C GLU A 57 2.24 -38.89 5.72
N ASP A 58 2.57 -40.09 5.22
CA ASP A 58 3.83 -40.31 4.49
C ASP A 58 3.81 -39.65 3.12
N GLU A 59 2.67 -39.66 2.43
CA GLU A 59 2.46 -38.93 1.18
C GLU A 59 2.51 -37.42 1.41
N ALA A 60 1.90 -36.94 2.50
CA ALA A 60 1.97 -35.51 2.88
C ALA A 60 3.41 -35.05 3.07
N LYS A 61 4.23 -35.81 3.79
CA LYS A 61 5.68 -35.53 3.97
C LYS A 61 6.42 -35.59 2.63
N GLY A 62 6.05 -36.52 1.74
CA GLY A 62 6.59 -36.58 0.39
C GLY A 62 6.36 -35.29 -0.40
N PHE A 63 5.12 -34.81 -0.44
CA PHE A 63 4.76 -33.54 -1.10
C PHE A 63 5.43 -32.32 -0.45
N GLU A 64 5.60 -32.29 0.86
CA GLU A 64 6.32 -31.21 1.55
C GLU A 64 7.80 -31.18 1.17
N LYS A 65 8.44 -32.36 1.12
CA LYS A 65 9.83 -32.49 0.66
C LYS A 65 9.98 -32.01 -0.79
N ASP A 66 9.05 -32.37 -1.65
CA ASP A 66 9.06 -31.91 -3.04
C ASP A 66 8.85 -30.39 -3.12
N ALA A 67 7.91 -29.84 -2.35
CA ALA A 67 7.69 -28.40 -2.29
C ALA A 67 8.96 -27.65 -1.85
N ALA A 68 9.64 -28.11 -0.79
CA ALA A 68 10.89 -27.52 -0.33
C ALA A 68 11.95 -27.51 -1.45
N LYS A 69 12.14 -28.66 -2.12
CA LYS A 69 13.07 -28.75 -3.27
C LYS A 69 12.70 -27.84 -4.44
N ILE A 70 11.40 -27.71 -4.73
CA ILE A 70 10.94 -26.80 -5.78
C ILE A 70 11.27 -25.36 -5.40
N LYS A 71 11.02 -24.95 -4.15
CA LYS A 71 11.35 -23.60 -3.63
C LYS A 71 12.84 -23.28 -3.77
N ASP A 72 13.72 -24.23 -3.40
CA ASP A 72 15.16 -24.07 -3.52
C ASP A 72 15.59 -23.89 -5.00
N CYS A 73 15.08 -24.75 -5.89
CA CYS A 73 15.36 -24.66 -7.33
C CYS A 73 14.80 -23.36 -7.93
N PHE A 74 13.63 -22.91 -7.49
CA PHE A 74 13.01 -21.68 -7.93
C PHE A 74 13.88 -20.46 -7.58
N ASN A 75 14.30 -20.36 -6.32
CA ASN A 75 15.16 -19.27 -5.88
C ASN A 75 16.53 -19.30 -6.58
N ALA A 76 17.13 -20.48 -6.73
CA ALA A 76 18.40 -20.63 -7.43
C ALA A 76 18.34 -20.17 -8.90
N ARG A 77 17.18 -20.32 -9.56
CA ARG A 77 17.03 -19.98 -10.97
C ARG A 77 16.52 -18.56 -11.22
N PHE A 78 15.54 -18.09 -10.42
CA PHE A 78 14.80 -16.88 -10.75
C PHE A 78 15.10 -15.69 -9.84
N LEU A 79 15.67 -15.89 -8.65
CA LEU A 79 16.04 -14.80 -7.75
C LEU A 79 17.34 -14.17 -8.21
N THR A 80 17.30 -12.88 -8.50
CA THR A 80 18.48 -12.06 -8.78
C THR A 80 18.82 -11.22 -7.55
N VAL A 81 20.09 -11.33 -7.10
CA VAL A 81 20.63 -10.51 -6.01
C VAL A 81 21.83 -9.76 -6.58
N LYS A 82 21.66 -8.47 -6.87
CA LYS A 82 22.73 -7.56 -7.31
C LYS A 82 23.01 -6.57 -6.19
N LYS A 83 24.20 -6.62 -5.62
CA LYS A 83 24.66 -5.59 -4.70
C LYS A 83 25.00 -4.32 -5.46
N GLY A 84 24.53 -3.19 -4.99
CA GLY A 84 24.81 -1.90 -5.58
C GLY A 84 26.31 -1.62 -5.51
N THR A 85 26.95 -1.46 -6.67
CA THR A 85 28.32 -0.94 -6.76
C THR A 85 28.22 0.54 -7.03
N SER A 86 28.68 1.37 -6.10
CA SER A 86 28.85 2.80 -6.40
C SER A 86 29.92 2.97 -7.46
N PRO A 87 29.63 3.57 -8.61
CA PRO A 87 30.69 3.99 -9.52
C PRO A 87 31.55 5.03 -8.78
N VAL A 88 32.85 4.86 -8.81
CA VAL A 88 33.85 5.62 -8.05
C VAL A 88 33.80 7.14 -8.28
N GLN A 89 32.98 7.64 -9.20
CA GLN A 89 32.96 9.05 -9.62
C GLN A 89 31.73 9.87 -9.24
N THR A 90 30.75 9.30 -8.54
CA THR A 90 29.58 10.06 -8.06
C THR A 90 29.26 9.72 -6.61
N PRO A 91 29.90 10.37 -5.63
CA PRO A 91 29.81 10.02 -4.21
C PRO A 91 28.42 10.27 -3.57
N HIS A 92 27.42 10.69 -4.33
CA HIS A 92 26.09 11.01 -3.84
C HIS A 92 24.95 10.17 -4.44
N VAL A 93 25.24 9.26 -5.35
CA VAL A 93 24.24 8.34 -5.93
C VAL A 93 24.45 6.97 -5.31
N LEU A 94 23.65 6.68 -4.29
CA LEU A 94 23.49 5.32 -3.77
C LEU A 94 22.68 4.54 -4.82
N TYR A 95 23.33 3.61 -5.50
CA TYR A 95 22.62 2.57 -6.26
C TYR A 95 22.14 1.53 -5.25
N PRO A 96 20.83 1.43 -4.97
CA PRO A 96 20.33 0.44 -4.03
C PRO A 96 20.60 -0.96 -4.57
N ASP A 97 20.79 -1.91 -3.67
CA ASP A 97 20.78 -3.33 -4.01
C ASP A 97 19.51 -3.64 -4.82
N SER A 98 19.67 -4.39 -5.89
CA SER A 98 18.54 -4.80 -6.73
C SER A 98 18.26 -6.27 -6.49
N ILE A 99 17.17 -6.56 -5.75
CA ILE A 99 16.74 -7.92 -5.45
C ILE A 99 15.34 -8.11 -6.03
N PHE A 100 15.25 -9.02 -7.01
CA PHE A 100 14.00 -9.24 -7.74
C PHE A 100 13.97 -10.63 -8.38
N TYR A 101 12.79 -11.03 -8.84
CA TYR A 101 12.58 -12.27 -9.56
C TYR A 101 12.43 -12.05 -11.07
N GLY A 102 12.97 -13.03 -11.83
CA GLY A 102 12.84 -13.08 -13.28
C GLY A 102 13.30 -11.80 -13.96
N ASN A 103 12.44 -11.23 -14.81
CA ASN A 103 12.66 -9.95 -15.49
C ASN A 103 12.11 -8.73 -14.74
N ASN A 104 11.89 -8.86 -13.44
CA ASN A 104 11.42 -7.79 -12.54
C ASN A 104 10.05 -7.19 -12.90
N THR A 105 9.15 -7.95 -13.52
CA THR A 105 7.75 -7.55 -13.64
C THR A 105 7.07 -7.59 -12.26
N VAL A 106 5.96 -6.87 -12.10
CA VAL A 106 5.19 -6.90 -10.85
C VAL A 106 4.74 -8.33 -10.54
N THR A 107 4.24 -9.07 -11.54
CA THR A 107 3.81 -10.47 -11.40
C THR A 107 4.96 -11.39 -10.99
N ALA A 108 6.17 -11.21 -11.55
CA ALA A 108 7.33 -12.03 -11.21
C ALA A 108 7.73 -11.91 -9.73
N ASN A 109 7.49 -10.76 -9.12
CA ASN A 109 7.78 -10.51 -7.71
C ASN A 109 6.59 -10.84 -6.79
N ILE A 110 5.34 -10.59 -7.22
CA ILE A 110 4.16 -10.82 -6.38
C ILE A 110 3.91 -12.33 -6.12
N LEU A 111 4.14 -13.19 -7.11
CA LEU A 111 3.89 -14.62 -6.96
C LEU A 111 4.74 -15.28 -5.88
N PRO A 112 6.08 -15.12 -5.85
CA PRO A 112 6.88 -15.72 -4.79
C PRO A 112 6.60 -15.13 -3.42
N LEU A 113 6.16 -13.85 -3.32
CA LEU A 113 5.67 -13.28 -2.08
C LEU A 113 4.39 -13.95 -1.62
N ALA A 114 3.38 -14.04 -2.49
CA ALA A 114 2.08 -14.63 -2.20
C ALA A 114 2.14 -16.13 -1.84
N PHE A 115 3.17 -16.83 -2.32
CA PHE A 115 3.38 -18.26 -2.05
C PHE A 115 4.41 -18.54 -0.95
N ASP A 116 4.92 -17.51 -0.27
CA ASP A 116 5.94 -17.60 0.78
C ASP A 116 7.24 -18.30 0.31
N MET A 117 7.61 -18.05 -0.95
CA MET A 117 8.82 -18.61 -1.54
C MET A 117 10.06 -17.74 -1.35
N VAL A 118 9.88 -16.44 -1.09
CA VAL A 118 10.99 -15.49 -0.90
C VAL A 118 11.75 -15.82 0.38
N PRO A 119 13.10 -15.92 0.35
CA PRO A 119 13.90 -16.01 1.56
C PRO A 119 13.72 -14.75 2.42
N GLU A 120 13.61 -14.93 3.74
CA GLU A 120 13.30 -13.84 4.68
C GLU A 120 14.29 -12.67 4.56
N ALA A 121 15.57 -12.98 4.36
CA ALA A 121 16.62 -11.96 4.19
C ALA A 121 16.43 -11.02 2.99
N TYR A 122 15.56 -11.35 2.06
CA TYR A 122 15.32 -10.57 0.82
C TYR A 122 13.88 -10.10 0.68
N ARG A 123 13.04 -10.40 1.66
CA ARG A 123 11.60 -10.15 1.58
C ARG A 123 11.29 -8.66 1.41
N GLU A 124 11.89 -7.83 2.26
CA GLU A 124 11.67 -6.38 2.25
C GLU A 124 12.04 -5.74 0.90
N GLU A 125 13.15 -6.13 0.31
CA GLU A 125 13.59 -5.59 -0.99
C GLU A 125 12.70 -6.05 -2.14
N VAL A 126 12.21 -7.29 -2.10
CA VAL A 126 11.26 -7.78 -3.11
C VAL A 126 9.92 -7.06 -2.98
N GLU A 127 9.42 -6.86 -1.76
CA GLU A 127 8.22 -6.04 -1.49
C GLU A 127 8.39 -4.61 -2.01
N LYS A 128 9.53 -3.97 -1.73
CA LYS A 128 9.87 -2.65 -2.24
C LYS A 128 9.92 -2.61 -3.78
N ASN A 129 10.41 -3.67 -4.42
CA ASN A 129 10.40 -3.78 -5.87
C ASN A 129 9.00 -3.88 -6.47
N VAL A 130 8.06 -4.56 -5.81
CA VAL A 130 6.65 -4.58 -6.21
C VAL A 130 6.08 -3.18 -6.16
N ILE A 131 6.26 -2.47 -5.04
CA ILE A 131 5.75 -1.10 -4.87
C ILE A 131 6.36 -0.14 -5.88
N THR A 132 7.68 -0.17 -6.06
CA THR A 132 8.37 0.63 -7.09
C THR A 132 7.87 0.27 -8.49
N GLY A 133 7.60 -1.02 -8.74
CA GLY A 133 7.00 -1.49 -9.99
C GLY A 133 5.65 -0.86 -10.27
N ILE A 134 4.79 -0.81 -9.28
CA ILE A 134 3.44 -0.23 -9.42
C ILE A 134 3.51 1.30 -9.48
N ILE A 135 4.08 1.93 -8.47
CA ILE A 135 4.01 3.39 -8.31
C ILE A 135 4.89 4.13 -9.32
N THR A 136 6.16 3.71 -9.44
CA THR A 136 7.14 4.46 -10.24
C THR A 136 7.16 4.02 -11.69
N ARG A 137 7.36 2.71 -11.96
CA ARG A 137 7.49 2.22 -13.33
C ARG A 137 6.17 2.23 -14.09
N ASN A 138 5.05 1.87 -13.42
CA ASN A 138 3.72 1.82 -14.03
C ASN A 138 2.83 3.00 -13.60
N LYS A 139 3.36 4.01 -12.91
CA LYS A 139 2.64 5.27 -12.55
C LYS A 139 1.30 5.03 -11.86
N GLY A 140 1.24 4.07 -10.93
CA GLY A 140 0.02 3.71 -10.21
C GLY A 140 -1.01 2.93 -11.03
N HIS A 141 -0.60 2.29 -12.13
CA HIS A 141 -1.50 1.52 -12.98
C HIS A 141 -1.22 0.02 -12.93
N ILE A 142 -2.21 -0.75 -13.31
CA ILE A 142 -2.12 -2.21 -13.44
C ILE A 142 -1.17 -2.56 -14.59
N SER A 143 -0.22 -3.47 -14.33
CA SER A 143 0.71 -3.99 -15.34
C SER A 143 0.71 -5.51 -15.40
N SER A 144 -0.14 -6.15 -14.62
CA SER A 144 -0.27 -7.60 -14.51
C SER A 144 -1.47 -8.09 -15.29
N GLY A 145 -1.39 -9.33 -15.73
CA GLY A 145 -2.49 -10.07 -16.32
C GLY A 145 -3.23 -10.92 -15.28
N VAL A 146 -3.90 -11.95 -15.76
CA VAL A 146 -4.76 -12.86 -14.96
C VAL A 146 -4.01 -13.45 -13.77
N ILE A 147 -2.78 -13.87 -13.98
CA ILE A 147 -1.99 -14.58 -12.96
C ILE A 147 -1.59 -13.62 -11.83
N GLY A 148 -1.03 -12.47 -12.17
CA GLY A 148 -0.62 -11.47 -11.16
C GLY A 148 -1.81 -10.88 -10.43
N MET A 149 -2.89 -10.57 -11.13
CA MET A 149 -4.09 -9.97 -10.51
C MET A 149 -4.80 -10.89 -9.52
N ASN A 150 -4.65 -12.22 -9.62
CA ASN A 150 -5.23 -13.15 -8.65
C ASN A 150 -4.60 -13.07 -7.24
N TRP A 151 -3.48 -12.38 -7.09
CA TRP A 151 -2.74 -12.28 -5.82
C TRP A 151 -2.45 -10.84 -5.42
N MET A 152 -2.72 -9.88 -6.29
CA MET A 152 -2.25 -8.50 -6.20
C MET A 152 -2.79 -7.77 -4.96
N MET A 153 -4.12 -7.69 -4.83
CA MET A 153 -4.75 -6.83 -3.81
C MET A 153 -4.48 -7.35 -2.40
N ARG A 154 -4.65 -8.66 -2.18
CA ARG A 154 -4.42 -9.30 -0.88
C ARG A 154 -2.95 -9.26 -0.47
N GLU A 155 -2.04 -9.45 -1.43
CA GLU A 155 -0.62 -9.43 -1.12
C GLU A 155 -0.15 -8.01 -0.80
N LEU A 156 -0.61 -6.99 -1.52
CA LEU A 156 -0.36 -5.59 -1.16
C LEU A 156 -0.86 -5.26 0.25
N THR A 157 -2.05 -5.72 0.62
CA THR A 157 -2.58 -5.54 1.98
C THR A 157 -1.72 -6.29 3.01
N ARG A 158 -1.27 -7.52 2.70
CA ARG A 158 -0.38 -8.30 3.59
C ARG A 158 0.97 -7.62 3.81
N MET A 159 1.48 -6.91 2.82
CA MET A 159 2.68 -6.07 2.91
C MET A 159 2.45 -4.74 3.67
N GLY A 160 1.23 -4.50 4.19
CA GLY A 160 0.86 -3.23 4.81
C GLY A 160 0.68 -2.08 3.83
N ARG A 161 0.47 -2.38 2.54
CA ARG A 161 0.28 -1.42 1.45
C ARG A 161 -1.13 -1.48 0.88
N GLY A 162 -2.14 -1.53 1.77
CA GLY A 162 -3.54 -1.39 1.41
C GLY A 162 -3.85 -0.09 0.65
N ASP A 163 -3.07 0.97 0.89
CA ASP A 163 -3.09 2.22 0.13
C ASP A 163 -2.84 2.00 -1.36
N VAL A 164 -1.85 1.18 -1.72
CA VAL A 164 -1.53 0.85 -3.12
C VAL A 164 -2.60 -0.06 -3.73
N ALA A 165 -3.13 -1.02 -2.97
CA ALA A 165 -4.25 -1.83 -3.44
C ALA A 165 -5.48 -0.95 -3.74
N PHE A 166 -5.79 0.00 -2.85
CA PHE A 166 -6.87 0.96 -3.05
C PHE A 166 -6.64 1.86 -4.26
N LEU A 167 -5.41 2.35 -4.46
CA LEU A 167 -5.03 3.11 -5.65
C LEU A 167 -5.33 2.34 -6.94
N LEU A 168 -4.90 1.06 -7.03
CA LEU A 168 -5.16 0.22 -8.20
C LEU A 168 -6.66 -0.01 -8.42
N ALA A 169 -7.42 -0.23 -7.33
CA ALA A 169 -8.86 -0.47 -7.41
C ALA A 169 -9.68 0.78 -7.79
N SER A 170 -9.21 1.98 -7.40
CA SER A 170 -9.94 3.25 -7.59
C SER A 170 -9.46 4.08 -8.78
N ASN A 171 -8.37 3.70 -9.44
CA ASN A 171 -7.84 4.40 -10.60
C ASN A 171 -8.84 4.37 -11.76
N LYS A 172 -9.02 5.51 -12.44
CA LYS A 172 -9.97 5.71 -13.55
C LYS A 172 -9.31 5.81 -14.92
N THR A 173 -7.98 5.85 -14.98
CA THR A 173 -7.21 5.93 -16.21
C THR A 173 -6.68 4.57 -16.65
N TYR A 174 -6.42 4.40 -17.93
CA TYR A 174 -5.94 3.15 -18.51
C TYR A 174 -4.53 2.77 -18.01
N PRO A 175 -4.29 1.50 -17.68
CA PRO A 175 -5.23 0.39 -17.51
C PRO A 175 -5.75 0.27 -16.07
N SER A 176 -7.06 0.18 -15.90
CA SER A 176 -7.69 0.04 -14.59
C SER A 176 -9.15 -0.43 -14.70
N TYR A 177 -9.73 -0.87 -13.60
CA TYR A 177 -11.18 -1.18 -13.52
C TYR A 177 -12.04 0.07 -13.72
N GLY A 178 -11.62 1.20 -13.14
CA GLY A 178 -12.33 2.46 -13.30
C GLY A 178 -12.33 2.96 -14.75
N TYR A 179 -11.26 2.70 -15.49
CA TYR A 179 -11.24 2.98 -16.94
C TYR A 179 -12.34 2.21 -17.70
N MET A 180 -12.52 0.91 -17.40
CA MET A 180 -13.61 0.15 -18.01
C MET A 180 -14.97 0.78 -17.72
N ILE A 181 -15.20 1.21 -16.48
CA ILE A 181 -16.45 1.88 -16.07
C ILE A 181 -16.64 3.21 -16.81
N GLU A 182 -15.63 4.06 -16.89
CA GLU A 182 -15.67 5.34 -17.61
C GLU A 182 -15.94 5.14 -19.13
N LYS A 183 -15.56 3.98 -19.67
CA LYS A 183 -15.84 3.58 -21.06
C LYS A 183 -17.18 2.86 -21.23
N GLY A 184 -18.01 2.81 -20.18
CA GLY A 184 -19.36 2.25 -20.24
C GLY A 184 -19.43 0.73 -20.07
N ALA A 185 -18.42 0.10 -19.51
CA ALA A 185 -18.47 -1.32 -19.22
C ALA A 185 -19.55 -1.64 -18.17
N THR A 186 -20.37 -2.65 -18.46
CA THR A 186 -21.38 -3.19 -17.53
C THR A 186 -20.95 -4.52 -16.90
N ALA A 187 -19.83 -5.08 -17.39
CA ALA A 187 -19.18 -6.26 -16.86
C ALA A 187 -17.65 -6.10 -17.02
N ILE A 188 -16.88 -6.96 -16.36
CA ILE A 188 -15.43 -7.02 -16.58
C ILE A 188 -15.14 -7.48 -17.99
N TRP A 189 -14.28 -6.76 -18.70
CA TRP A 189 -13.80 -7.14 -20.03
C TRP A 189 -12.71 -8.22 -19.94
N GLU A 190 -12.48 -8.91 -21.04
CA GLU A 190 -11.37 -9.86 -21.18
C GLU A 190 -10.01 -9.16 -21.20
N LEU A 191 -9.94 -7.99 -21.86
CA LEU A 191 -8.75 -7.18 -22.01
C LEU A 191 -8.91 -5.82 -21.31
N TRP A 192 -7.81 -5.29 -20.78
CA TRP A 192 -7.81 -3.95 -20.16
C TRP A 192 -8.21 -2.83 -21.12
N ASN A 193 -7.93 -2.99 -22.41
CA ASN A 193 -8.28 -2.11 -23.53
C ASN A 193 -9.45 -2.66 -24.37
N GLY A 194 -10.44 -3.23 -23.74
CA GLY A 194 -11.57 -3.87 -24.42
C GLY A 194 -12.40 -2.97 -25.32
N ASP A 195 -12.30 -1.64 -25.15
CA ASP A 195 -12.91 -0.62 -26.01
C ASP A 195 -12.16 -0.40 -27.34
N THR A 196 -10.86 -0.67 -27.39
CA THR A 196 -10.00 -0.37 -28.55
C THR A 196 -9.39 -1.61 -29.20
N ALA A 197 -9.25 -2.72 -28.45
CA ALA A 197 -8.67 -3.96 -28.95
C ALA A 197 -9.53 -4.61 -30.06
N ASN A 198 -8.89 -5.37 -30.92
CA ASN A 198 -9.55 -6.13 -31.96
C ASN A 198 -10.60 -7.10 -31.38
N ARG A 199 -11.82 -7.05 -31.88
CA ARG A 199 -12.98 -7.79 -31.35
C ARG A 199 -12.90 -9.33 -31.52
N TRP A 200 -11.99 -9.85 -32.30
CA TRP A 200 -11.88 -11.31 -32.55
C TRP A 200 -11.45 -12.11 -31.31
N MET A 201 -10.77 -11.48 -30.36
CA MET A 201 -10.37 -12.12 -29.08
C MET A 201 -10.60 -11.16 -27.92
N ASN A 202 -11.75 -10.54 -27.86
CA ASN A 202 -12.06 -9.55 -26.85
C ASN A 202 -13.54 -9.62 -26.47
N SER A 203 -13.80 -10.31 -25.35
CA SER A 203 -15.14 -10.37 -24.78
C SER A 203 -15.37 -9.16 -23.85
N CYS A 204 -16.56 -8.57 -23.98
CA CYS A 204 -17.00 -7.50 -23.07
C CYS A 204 -17.67 -8.05 -21.79
N ASN A 205 -17.68 -9.36 -21.59
CA ASN A 205 -18.22 -10.04 -20.40
C ASN A 205 -17.33 -11.24 -20.06
N HIS A 206 -16.23 -10.97 -19.37
CA HIS A 206 -15.24 -12.00 -19.02
C HIS A 206 -14.63 -11.71 -17.65
N VAL A 207 -14.93 -12.55 -16.66
CA VAL A 207 -14.54 -12.32 -15.26
C VAL A 207 -13.04 -12.52 -14.98
N MET A 208 -12.27 -12.98 -15.95
CA MET A 208 -10.91 -13.48 -15.76
C MET A 208 -9.95 -12.48 -15.10
N ILE A 209 -9.94 -11.22 -15.56
CA ILE A 209 -9.05 -10.19 -15.00
C ILE A 209 -9.62 -9.46 -13.78
N LEU A 210 -10.78 -9.88 -13.25
CA LEU A 210 -11.25 -9.44 -11.94
C LEU A 210 -10.20 -9.74 -10.85
N GLY A 211 -9.44 -10.82 -11.04
CA GLY A 211 -8.39 -11.22 -10.12
C GLY A 211 -8.92 -11.49 -8.73
N ASP A 212 -8.25 -10.97 -7.73
CA ASP A 212 -8.64 -11.09 -6.32
C ASP A 212 -9.40 -9.89 -5.76
N LEU A 213 -9.83 -8.94 -6.61
CA LEU A 213 -10.50 -7.70 -6.20
C LEU A 213 -11.71 -7.95 -5.30
N LEU A 214 -12.61 -8.87 -5.71
CA LEU A 214 -13.79 -9.20 -4.92
C LEU A 214 -13.41 -9.90 -3.59
N THR A 215 -12.43 -10.80 -3.64
CA THR A 215 -11.90 -11.43 -2.44
C THR A 215 -11.34 -10.41 -1.46
N TRP A 216 -10.58 -9.42 -1.98
CA TRP A 216 -10.03 -8.32 -1.21
C TRP A 216 -11.12 -7.46 -0.56
N TYR A 217 -12.21 -7.13 -1.28
CA TYR A 217 -13.34 -6.40 -0.69
C TYR A 217 -13.91 -7.11 0.54
N PHE A 218 -14.09 -8.43 0.45
CA PHE A 218 -14.68 -9.18 1.56
C PHE A 218 -13.68 -9.51 2.67
N ARG A 219 -12.46 -9.93 2.33
CA ARG A 219 -11.48 -10.38 3.30
C ARG A 219 -10.74 -9.25 3.98
N ASP A 220 -10.37 -8.24 3.21
CA ASP A 220 -9.48 -7.20 3.70
C ASP A 220 -10.22 -5.89 4.02
N LEU A 221 -11.19 -5.45 3.19
CA LEU A 221 -11.95 -4.24 3.50
C LEU A 221 -13.09 -4.49 4.49
N ALA A 222 -13.87 -5.54 4.31
CA ALA A 222 -14.91 -5.93 5.27
C ALA A 222 -14.40 -6.73 6.46
N GLY A 223 -13.23 -7.38 6.30
CA GLY A 223 -12.56 -8.14 7.33
C GLY A 223 -13.05 -9.59 7.51
N PHE A 224 -13.86 -10.13 6.61
CA PHE A 224 -14.44 -11.47 6.72
C PHE A 224 -13.43 -12.58 6.41
N ASN A 225 -12.85 -13.20 7.42
CA ASN A 225 -11.92 -14.30 7.26
C ASN A 225 -12.38 -15.52 8.08
N PRO A 226 -12.31 -16.74 7.53
CA PRO A 226 -12.63 -17.95 8.28
C PRO A 226 -11.44 -18.32 9.19
N ALA A 227 -11.68 -18.39 10.51
CA ALA A 227 -10.75 -19.04 11.45
C ALA A 227 -10.94 -20.56 11.47
N GLN A 228 -12.17 -21.01 11.23
CA GLN A 228 -12.52 -22.42 11.05
C GLN A 228 -13.37 -22.61 9.80
N PRO A 229 -13.44 -23.82 9.25
CA PRO A 229 -14.22 -24.11 8.04
C PRO A 229 -15.65 -23.60 8.14
N ALA A 230 -16.19 -23.14 7.00
CA ALA A 230 -17.55 -22.62 6.86
C ALA A 230 -17.88 -21.42 7.78
N TYR A 231 -16.90 -20.68 8.32
CA TYR A 231 -17.08 -19.60 9.26
C TYR A 231 -17.66 -20.03 10.62
N LYS A 232 -17.38 -21.27 11.06
CA LYS A 232 -17.75 -21.72 12.41
C LYS A 232 -17.13 -20.82 13.48
N GLN A 233 -15.90 -20.39 13.27
CA GLN A 233 -15.27 -19.27 13.92
C GLN A 233 -14.84 -18.26 12.87
N ILE A 234 -15.16 -16.99 13.09
CA ILE A 234 -14.95 -15.88 12.17
C ILE A 234 -13.77 -15.05 12.67
N ILE A 235 -12.91 -14.57 11.79
CA ILE A 235 -12.00 -13.45 12.05
C ILE A 235 -12.62 -12.22 11.39
N LEU A 236 -12.87 -11.18 12.19
CA LEU A 236 -13.25 -9.86 11.73
C LEU A 236 -12.03 -8.92 11.88
N LYS A 237 -11.31 -8.71 10.77
CA LYS A 237 -10.06 -7.94 10.73
C LYS A 237 -10.00 -7.07 9.47
N PRO A 238 -10.77 -5.97 9.41
CA PRO A 238 -10.65 -5.02 8.30
C PRO A 238 -9.30 -4.31 8.28
N ASP A 239 -8.86 -3.92 7.10
CA ASP A 239 -7.71 -3.02 6.94
C ASP A 239 -8.17 -1.57 7.12
N PHE A 240 -8.04 -1.05 8.32
CA PHE A 240 -8.35 0.34 8.64
C PHE A 240 -7.23 1.32 8.26
N SER A 241 -6.10 0.86 7.70
CA SER A 241 -4.95 1.71 7.36
C SER A 241 -5.16 2.57 6.12
N ILE A 242 -6.12 2.20 5.25
CA ILE A 242 -6.43 2.91 4.01
C ILE A 242 -7.12 4.24 4.35
N GLN A 243 -6.40 5.35 4.19
CA GLN A 243 -6.91 6.66 4.65
C GLN A 243 -8.02 7.21 3.77
N GLU A 244 -7.95 6.98 2.47
CA GLU A 244 -8.95 7.40 1.48
C GLU A 244 -10.29 6.68 1.63
N LEU A 245 -10.32 5.56 2.37
CA LEU A 245 -11.52 4.78 2.60
C LEU A 245 -12.10 5.10 3.98
N SER A 246 -13.21 5.85 4.00
CA SER A 246 -13.86 6.29 5.24
C SER A 246 -14.89 5.32 5.80
N HIS A 247 -15.43 4.43 4.98
CA HIS A 247 -16.46 3.46 5.43
C HIS A 247 -16.55 2.24 4.51
N VAL A 248 -17.02 1.13 5.07
CA VAL A 248 -17.43 -0.07 4.33
C VAL A 248 -18.74 -0.58 4.92
N LYS A 249 -19.63 -1.04 4.06
CA LYS A 249 -20.84 -1.79 4.42
C LYS A 249 -20.83 -3.11 3.68
N ALA A 250 -20.74 -4.21 4.42
CA ALA A 250 -20.68 -5.53 3.83
C ALA A 250 -21.50 -6.55 4.61
N SER A 251 -22.05 -7.51 3.90
CA SER A 251 -22.69 -8.68 4.49
C SER A 251 -22.43 -9.92 3.66
N HIS A 252 -22.39 -11.07 4.33
CA HIS A 252 -22.23 -12.36 3.68
C HIS A 252 -23.11 -13.41 4.33
N ASN A 253 -23.75 -14.24 3.52
CA ASN A 253 -24.58 -15.34 4.03
C ASN A 253 -23.71 -16.59 4.20
N THR A 254 -23.57 -17.05 5.43
CA THR A 254 -22.88 -18.28 5.79
C THR A 254 -23.87 -19.42 6.00
N LEU A 255 -23.37 -20.64 6.21
CA LEU A 255 -24.22 -21.78 6.62
C LEU A 255 -24.92 -21.55 7.98
N TYR A 256 -24.42 -20.62 8.80
CA TYR A 256 -24.94 -20.29 10.13
C TYR A 256 -25.85 -19.06 10.13
N GLY A 257 -26.00 -18.40 9.00
CA GLY A 257 -26.77 -17.18 8.85
C GLY A 257 -25.95 -16.00 8.31
N LYS A 258 -26.57 -14.84 8.29
CA LYS A 258 -25.97 -13.61 7.75
C LYS A 258 -24.96 -13.02 8.73
N MET A 259 -23.74 -12.80 8.29
CA MET A 259 -22.77 -11.96 8.99
C MET A 259 -22.71 -10.57 8.37
N ILE A 260 -22.45 -9.56 9.20
CA ILE A 260 -22.39 -8.14 8.81
C ILE A 260 -21.11 -7.52 9.36
N SER A 261 -20.49 -6.64 8.58
CA SER A 261 -19.41 -5.75 8.98
C SER A 261 -19.64 -4.39 8.33
N ASN A 262 -20.10 -3.42 9.11
CA ASN A 262 -20.36 -2.06 8.68
C ASN A 262 -19.53 -1.11 9.53
N TRP A 263 -18.46 -0.57 8.99
CA TRP A 263 -17.63 0.36 9.73
C TRP A 263 -17.56 1.72 9.05
N LYS A 264 -17.36 2.74 9.85
CA LYS A 264 -17.08 4.11 9.47
C LYS A 264 -15.96 4.63 10.36
N LYS A 265 -14.97 5.28 9.76
CA LYS A 265 -13.84 5.85 10.50
C LYS A 265 -13.55 7.28 10.11
N THR A 266 -12.96 8.00 11.05
CA THR A 266 -12.20 9.24 10.88
C THR A 266 -10.72 8.94 11.11
N LEU A 267 -9.87 9.94 11.18
CA LEU A 267 -8.46 9.76 11.54
C LEU A 267 -8.26 9.26 12.98
N THR A 268 -9.21 9.55 13.87
CA THR A 268 -9.06 9.31 15.32
C THR A 268 -10.14 8.41 15.92
N HIS A 269 -11.13 8.03 15.15
CA HIS A 269 -12.30 7.31 15.69
C HIS A 269 -12.87 6.31 14.71
N LEU A 270 -13.26 5.14 15.23
CA LEU A 270 -13.93 4.05 14.50
C LEU A 270 -15.29 3.76 15.14
N GLU A 271 -16.32 3.73 14.32
CA GLU A 271 -17.63 3.16 14.58
C GLU A 271 -17.81 1.89 13.76
N TRP A 272 -18.15 0.78 14.38
CA TRP A 272 -18.21 -0.51 13.71
C TRP A 272 -19.37 -1.36 14.20
N ASP A 273 -20.38 -1.57 13.35
CA ASP A 273 -21.49 -2.48 13.58
C ASP A 273 -21.16 -3.85 12.98
N ILE A 274 -21.30 -4.90 13.79
CA ILE A 274 -21.13 -6.29 13.34
C ILE A 274 -22.32 -7.15 13.71
N THR A 275 -22.56 -8.18 12.90
CA THR A 275 -23.44 -9.30 13.22
C THR A 275 -22.65 -10.59 13.15
N VAL A 276 -22.63 -11.32 14.26
CA VAL A 276 -22.07 -12.67 14.38
C VAL A 276 -23.23 -13.67 14.35
N PRO A 277 -23.31 -14.56 13.34
CA PRO A 277 -24.43 -15.50 13.18
C PRO A 277 -24.60 -16.44 14.38
N CYS A 278 -25.79 -17.02 14.53
CA CYS A 278 -26.09 -18.00 15.57
C CYS A 278 -25.11 -19.19 15.52
N ASN A 279 -24.79 -19.76 16.69
CA ASN A 279 -23.87 -20.89 16.81
C ASN A 279 -22.46 -20.67 16.25
N THR A 280 -22.02 -19.42 16.11
CA THR A 280 -20.66 -19.04 15.73
C THR A 280 -20.04 -18.12 16.75
N THR A 281 -18.74 -17.92 16.66
CA THR A 281 -18.00 -16.93 17.43
C THR A 281 -17.11 -16.12 16.49
N ALA A 282 -16.76 -14.89 16.88
CA ALA A 282 -15.83 -14.07 16.11
C ALA A 282 -14.62 -13.65 16.95
N LEU A 283 -13.45 -13.58 16.32
CA LEU A 283 -12.30 -12.86 16.80
C LEU A 283 -12.28 -11.49 16.11
N VAL A 284 -12.56 -10.45 16.87
CA VAL A 284 -12.68 -9.07 16.37
C VAL A 284 -11.40 -8.31 16.67
N TYR A 285 -10.79 -7.73 15.64
CA TYR A 285 -9.57 -6.94 15.72
C TYR A 285 -9.92 -5.46 15.75
N LEU A 286 -9.78 -4.83 16.92
CA LEU A 286 -10.00 -3.39 17.07
C LEU A 286 -8.67 -2.64 16.97
N PRO A 287 -8.57 -1.55 16.18
CA PRO A 287 -7.34 -0.78 15.98
C PRO A 287 -7.05 0.14 17.17
N THR A 288 -6.94 -0.42 18.34
CA THR A 288 -6.64 0.26 19.60
C THR A 288 -5.76 -0.61 20.50
N LEU A 289 -4.94 0.02 21.32
CA LEU A 289 -4.13 -0.67 22.34
C LEU A 289 -4.82 -0.71 23.72
N ASP A 290 -5.99 -0.08 23.84
CA ASP A 290 -6.75 -0.07 25.09
C ASP A 290 -7.48 -1.40 25.30
N GLU A 291 -7.01 -2.20 26.26
CA GLU A 291 -7.62 -3.47 26.66
C GLU A 291 -8.96 -3.29 27.39
N LYS A 292 -9.39 -2.06 27.65
CA LYS A 292 -10.66 -1.70 28.27
C LYS A 292 -11.60 -0.98 27.31
N ALA A 293 -11.25 -0.93 26.02
CA ALA A 293 -12.04 -0.24 25.00
C ALA A 293 -13.46 -0.80 24.86
N VAL A 294 -13.64 -2.10 25.13
CA VAL A 294 -14.95 -2.76 25.07
C VAL A 294 -15.48 -2.99 26.47
N LYS A 295 -16.70 -2.49 26.72
CA LYS A 295 -17.38 -2.60 28.03
C LYS A 295 -18.50 -3.64 28.03
N ASP A 296 -18.78 -4.29 26.90
CA ASP A 296 -19.78 -5.32 26.79
C ASP A 296 -19.36 -6.57 27.61
N LYS A 297 -20.21 -7.03 28.53
CA LYS A 297 -19.90 -8.17 29.42
C LYS A 297 -19.76 -9.51 28.70
N ASP A 298 -20.39 -9.63 27.54
CA ASP A 298 -20.38 -10.88 26.75
C ASP A 298 -19.16 -10.93 25.80
N VAL A 299 -18.40 -9.83 25.67
CA VAL A 299 -17.20 -9.71 24.86
C VAL A 299 -15.96 -9.82 25.74
N THR A 300 -15.06 -10.74 25.37
CA THR A 300 -13.88 -11.05 26.20
C THR A 300 -12.59 -10.64 25.47
N PHE A 301 -11.74 -9.87 26.15
CA PHE A 301 -10.39 -9.59 25.69
C PHE A 301 -9.57 -10.89 25.58
N VAL A 302 -8.87 -11.08 24.47
CA VAL A 302 -8.07 -12.29 24.23
C VAL A 302 -6.58 -11.98 24.29
N ARG A 303 -6.11 -10.98 23.52
CA ARG A 303 -4.69 -10.61 23.43
C ARG A 303 -4.50 -9.29 22.68
N ARG A 304 -3.28 -8.78 22.74
CA ARG A 304 -2.78 -7.80 21.77
C ARG A 304 -2.10 -8.52 20.60
N GLU A 305 -2.26 -7.97 19.40
CA GLU A 305 -1.59 -8.44 18.20
C GLU A 305 -1.25 -7.23 17.32
N GLY A 306 0.05 -6.91 17.24
CA GLY A 306 0.50 -5.66 16.60
C GLY A 306 -0.12 -4.44 17.28
N ASN A 307 -0.75 -3.57 16.50
CA ASN A 307 -1.43 -2.36 16.98
C ASN A 307 -2.93 -2.56 17.25
N SER A 308 -3.36 -3.79 17.42
CA SER A 308 -4.76 -4.11 17.66
C SER A 308 -4.94 -4.89 18.96
N THR A 309 -6.10 -4.71 19.58
CA THR A 309 -6.62 -5.63 20.56
C THR A 309 -7.55 -6.63 19.90
N VAL A 310 -7.46 -7.89 20.30
CA VAL A 310 -8.27 -8.99 19.78
C VAL A 310 -9.29 -9.40 20.84
N TRP A 311 -10.54 -9.49 20.43
CA TRP A 311 -11.68 -9.77 21.30
C TRP A 311 -12.44 -10.99 20.80
N SER A 312 -12.82 -11.85 21.72
CA SER A 312 -13.73 -12.98 21.46
C SER A 312 -15.17 -12.50 21.63
N VAL A 313 -15.95 -12.62 20.57
CA VAL A 313 -17.32 -12.12 20.47
C VAL A 313 -18.26 -13.28 20.14
N PRO A 314 -19.26 -13.59 20.99
CA PRO A 314 -20.27 -14.61 20.72
C PRO A 314 -21.27 -14.17 19.64
N SER A 315 -22.21 -15.05 19.30
CA SER A 315 -23.31 -14.72 18.38
C SER A 315 -24.15 -13.57 18.90
N GLY A 316 -24.49 -12.62 18.03
CA GLY A 316 -25.22 -11.40 18.39
C GLY A 316 -24.97 -10.24 17.44
N ASN A 317 -25.53 -9.09 17.80
CA ASN A 317 -25.27 -7.82 17.15
C ASN A 317 -24.50 -6.93 18.11
N TYR A 318 -23.41 -6.35 17.64
CA TYR A 318 -22.52 -5.54 18.45
C TYR A 318 -22.19 -4.25 17.77
N HIS A 319 -21.98 -3.21 18.57
CA HIS A 319 -21.51 -1.90 18.15
C HIS A 319 -20.22 -1.56 18.89
N PHE A 320 -19.15 -1.32 18.15
CA PHE A 320 -17.88 -0.87 18.69
C PHE A 320 -17.66 0.61 18.35
N SER A 321 -17.37 1.41 19.36
CA SER A 321 -17.00 2.81 19.23
C SER A 321 -15.65 2.97 19.92
N VAL A 322 -14.58 3.11 19.15
CA VAL A 322 -13.22 3.11 19.68
C VAL A 322 -12.41 4.28 19.14
N SER A 323 -11.63 4.89 20.02
CA SER A 323 -10.58 5.82 19.57
C SER A 323 -9.51 5.04 18.84
N MET A 324 -9.31 5.40 17.60
CA MET A 324 -8.15 4.95 16.83
C MET A 324 -6.95 5.76 17.33
N ASP A 325 -6.01 5.08 17.97
CA ASP A 325 -4.75 5.74 18.27
C ASP A 325 -4.12 6.17 16.94
N PRO A 326 -3.82 7.46 16.74
CA PRO A 326 -3.06 7.90 15.57
C PRO A 326 -1.73 7.17 15.42
N SER A 327 -1.18 6.62 16.52
CA SER A 327 -0.03 5.70 16.49
C SER A 327 -0.41 4.29 16.02
N SER A 328 -1.68 3.87 16.06
CA SER A 328 -2.11 2.53 15.63
C SER A 328 -2.01 2.30 14.12
N GLY A 329 -2.00 3.38 13.31
CA GLY A 329 -1.64 3.37 11.89
C GLY A 329 -0.15 3.68 11.63
N LYS A 330 0.63 3.97 12.67
CA LYS A 330 1.99 4.51 12.61
C LYS A 330 3.10 3.48 12.86
N ASN A 331 2.88 2.21 12.64
CA ASN A 331 3.98 1.24 12.65
C ASN A 331 4.80 1.29 11.35
N ARG A 332 5.13 2.48 10.90
CA ARG A 332 6.36 2.68 10.12
C ARG A 332 7.45 2.96 11.14
N ALA A 333 8.35 2.00 11.34
CA ALA A 333 9.52 2.22 12.18
C ALA A 333 10.17 3.56 11.80
N GLY A 334 10.29 4.49 12.79
CA GLY A 334 10.85 5.82 12.57
C GLY A 334 9.85 6.97 12.41
N ILE A 335 8.53 6.75 12.35
CA ILE A 335 7.55 7.83 12.41
C ILE A 335 7.24 8.11 13.89
N VAL A 336 7.60 9.28 14.35
CA VAL A 336 7.32 9.75 15.72
C VAL A 336 5.98 10.48 15.77
N GLU A 337 5.71 11.29 14.75
CA GLU A 337 4.50 12.08 14.63
C GLU A 337 4.15 12.30 13.14
N ASP A 338 2.86 12.30 12.81
CA ASP A 338 2.30 12.54 11.48
C ASP A 338 1.12 13.49 11.62
N GLN A 339 1.29 14.73 11.15
CA GLN A 339 0.35 15.82 11.34
C GLN A 339 0.37 16.73 10.11
N PHE A 340 -0.80 17.25 9.73
CA PHE A 340 -0.86 18.32 8.74
C PHE A 340 -0.25 19.60 9.34
N LEU A 341 0.55 20.31 8.53
CA LEU A 341 1.04 21.63 8.90
C LEU A 341 -0.10 22.65 8.97
N TYR A 342 -1.10 22.50 8.13
CA TYR A 342 -2.32 23.32 8.06
C TYR A 342 -3.40 22.54 7.27
N GLU A 343 -4.66 22.86 7.55
CA GLU A 343 -5.81 22.31 6.81
C GLU A 343 -6.33 23.27 5.75
N GLN A 344 -6.14 24.57 5.95
CA GLN A 344 -6.53 25.61 5.02
C GLN A 344 -5.39 26.62 4.84
N ALA A 345 -5.18 27.07 3.62
CA ALA A 345 -4.20 28.08 3.27
C ALA A 345 -4.80 29.13 2.35
N SER A 346 -4.16 30.29 2.27
CA SER A 346 -4.55 31.38 1.35
C SER A 346 -4.11 31.13 -0.10
N PHE A 347 -3.44 30.03 -0.38
CA PHE A 347 -2.92 29.67 -1.70
C PHE A 347 -3.39 28.26 -2.08
N PRO A 348 -3.66 27.99 -3.38
CA PRO A 348 -4.21 26.70 -3.84
C PRO A 348 -3.17 25.58 -3.98
N GLU A 349 -1.89 25.92 -4.21
CA GLU A 349 -0.82 24.92 -4.39
C GLU A 349 0.37 25.21 -3.49
N CYS A 350 1.02 24.15 -3.00
CA CYS A 350 2.29 24.24 -2.26
C CYS A 350 3.28 23.18 -2.76
N HIS A 351 4.60 23.51 -2.62
CA HIS A 351 5.68 22.68 -3.14
C HIS A 351 6.96 22.84 -2.33
N GLY A 352 7.88 21.85 -2.38
CA GLY A 352 9.25 21.98 -1.86
C GLY A 352 9.36 22.15 -0.35
N ALA A 353 8.51 21.44 0.43
CA ALA A 353 8.51 21.53 1.88
C ALA A 353 9.82 21.03 2.52
N THR A 354 10.27 21.72 3.55
CA THR A 354 11.38 21.30 4.43
C THR A 354 11.02 21.54 5.89
N ILE A 355 11.64 20.78 6.79
CA ILE A 355 11.45 20.92 8.24
C ILE A 355 12.79 20.91 8.97
N VAL A 356 12.90 21.71 10.02
CA VAL A 356 14.08 21.77 10.89
C VAL A 356 13.66 21.88 12.35
N GLU A 357 14.42 21.23 13.22
CA GLU A 357 14.33 21.42 14.67
C GLU A 357 15.33 22.49 15.09
N LEU A 358 14.86 23.54 15.79
CA LEU A 358 15.67 24.60 16.34
C LEU A 358 16.36 24.14 17.63
N LYS A 359 17.40 24.88 18.08
CA LYS A 359 18.14 24.57 19.32
C LYS A 359 17.27 24.55 20.57
N ASN A 360 16.20 25.33 20.60
CA ASN A 360 15.23 25.36 21.71
C ASN A 360 14.21 24.19 21.64
N GLY A 361 14.26 23.35 20.59
CA GLY A 361 13.37 22.22 20.38
C GLY A 361 12.07 22.56 19.64
N ASP A 362 11.90 23.78 19.13
CA ASP A 362 10.78 24.11 18.25
C ASP A 362 11.00 23.52 16.86
N LEU A 363 9.93 23.12 16.21
CA LEU A 363 9.95 22.72 14.83
C LEU A 363 9.53 23.89 13.94
N VAL A 364 10.23 24.05 12.82
CA VAL A 364 9.91 25.04 11.78
C VAL A 364 9.85 24.32 10.45
N ALA A 365 8.73 24.47 9.74
CA ALA A 365 8.55 23.98 8.40
C ALA A 365 8.43 25.16 7.43
N SER A 366 9.11 25.08 6.28
CA SER A 366 8.99 26.08 5.22
C SER A 366 8.70 25.41 3.88
N PHE A 367 7.96 26.10 3.02
CA PHE A 367 7.51 25.57 1.73
C PHE A 367 7.15 26.72 0.79
N PHE A 368 7.12 26.44 -0.51
CA PHE A 368 6.56 27.35 -1.49
C PHE A 368 5.03 27.24 -1.49
N GLY A 369 4.32 28.37 -1.62
CA GLY A 369 2.88 28.42 -1.77
C GLY A 369 2.47 29.58 -2.69
N GLY A 370 1.56 29.34 -3.62
CA GLY A 370 1.05 30.29 -4.61
C GLY A 370 -0.03 29.69 -5.48
N THR A 371 -0.38 30.37 -6.57
CA THR A 371 -1.40 29.87 -7.52
C THR A 371 -0.91 28.59 -8.22
N LYS A 372 0.37 28.54 -8.58
CA LYS A 372 1.02 27.38 -9.22
C LYS A 372 2.52 27.52 -9.11
N GLU A 373 3.26 26.40 -9.10
CA GLU A 373 4.71 26.38 -9.20
C GLU A 373 5.20 27.25 -10.37
N ARG A 374 6.22 28.10 -10.12
CA ARG A 374 6.82 29.06 -11.07
C ARG A 374 5.95 30.28 -11.42
N ASN A 375 4.80 30.44 -10.82
CA ASN A 375 4.05 31.70 -10.95
C ASN A 375 4.72 32.82 -10.15
N PRO A 376 4.58 34.10 -10.58
CA PRO A 376 5.15 35.26 -9.86
C PRO A 376 4.62 35.44 -8.45
N ASP A 377 3.48 34.86 -8.10
CA ASP A 377 2.87 34.85 -6.77
C ASP A 377 3.33 33.70 -5.87
N CYS A 378 4.30 32.92 -6.32
CA CYS A 378 4.85 31.82 -5.55
C CYS A 378 5.83 32.39 -4.50
N CYS A 379 5.47 32.28 -3.24
CA CYS A 379 6.16 32.84 -2.10
C CYS A 379 6.65 31.75 -1.14
N ILE A 380 7.52 32.09 -0.18
CA ILE A 380 7.94 31.20 0.88
C ILE A 380 7.06 31.41 2.11
N TRP A 381 6.45 30.34 2.53
CA TRP A 381 5.59 30.26 3.71
C TRP A 381 6.25 29.44 4.80
N VAL A 382 5.93 29.76 6.05
CA VAL A 382 6.48 29.08 7.22
C VAL A 382 5.38 28.74 8.21
N CYS A 383 5.47 27.54 8.80
CA CYS A 383 4.72 27.14 9.99
C CYS A 383 5.71 26.87 11.13
N ARG A 384 5.34 27.17 12.35
CA ARG A 384 6.13 26.90 13.56
C ARG A 384 5.32 26.06 14.54
N LYS A 385 5.95 25.06 15.14
CA LYS A 385 5.41 24.27 16.25
C LYS A 385 6.35 24.43 17.45
N PRO A 386 5.98 25.20 18.49
CA PRO A 386 6.76 25.31 19.70
C PRO A 386 6.99 23.97 20.38
N LYS A 387 8.09 23.78 21.06
CA LYS A 387 8.38 22.59 21.84
C LYS A 387 7.24 22.29 22.81
N GLY A 388 6.68 21.08 22.73
CA GLY A 388 5.57 20.63 23.57
C GLY A 388 4.18 21.10 23.11
N ALA A 389 4.08 21.88 22.04
CA ALA A 389 2.79 22.20 21.43
C ALA A 389 2.24 20.99 20.66
N THR A 390 0.92 20.85 20.67
CA THR A 390 0.20 19.81 19.90
C THR A 390 -0.05 20.22 18.46
N GLU A 391 -0.04 21.55 18.18
CA GLU A 391 -0.48 22.12 16.92
C GLU A 391 0.59 23.00 16.28
N TRP A 392 0.58 23.08 14.95
CA TRP A 392 1.36 24.03 14.19
C TRP A 392 0.68 25.38 14.14
N SER A 393 1.46 26.46 14.00
CA SER A 393 0.90 27.78 13.67
C SER A 393 0.24 27.75 12.30
N ALA A 394 -0.70 28.66 12.06
CA ALA A 394 -1.14 28.94 10.69
C ALA A 394 0.07 29.33 9.80
N PRO A 395 0.03 29.02 8.49
CA PRO A 395 1.05 29.47 7.56
C PRO A 395 1.17 31.02 7.56
N TYR A 396 2.38 31.54 7.69
CA TYR A 396 2.65 32.96 7.52
C TYR A 396 3.68 33.18 6.42
N LEU A 397 3.56 34.29 5.71
CA LEU A 397 4.45 34.69 4.64
C LEU A 397 5.82 35.05 5.20
N ALA A 398 6.85 34.32 4.79
CA ALA A 398 8.22 34.55 5.24
C ALA A 398 9.07 35.33 4.22
N ALA A 399 8.83 35.11 2.93
CA ALA A 399 9.48 35.87 1.87
C ALA A 399 8.55 35.97 0.65
N ASP A 400 8.47 37.15 0.08
CA ASP A 400 7.71 37.52 -1.11
C ASP A 400 8.68 37.88 -2.24
N GLY A 401 8.52 37.32 -3.41
CA GLY A 401 9.35 37.64 -4.57
C GLY A 401 9.48 36.50 -5.58
N VAL A 402 9.97 36.81 -6.78
CA VAL A 402 10.29 35.85 -7.82
C VAL A 402 11.63 35.18 -7.50
N PHE A 403 11.59 33.94 -7.10
CA PHE A 403 12.80 33.15 -6.85
C PHE A 403 13.06 32.23 -8.04
N SER A 404 14.29 32.29 -8.59
CA SER A 404 14.74 31.28 -9.53
C SER A 404 15.08 30.00 -8.78
N LEU A 405 14.46 28.87 -9.17
CA LEU A 405 14.80 27.55 -8.63
C LEU A 405 16.24 27.13 -8.93
N ASP A 406 16.89 27.80 -9.88
CA ASP A 406 18.28 27.52 -10.30
C ASP A 406 19.30 28.19 -9.36
N ASP A 407 18.87 29.07 -8.46
CA ASP A 407 19.73 29.70 -7.47
C ASP A 407 19.23 29.50 -6.01
N PRO A 408 19.62 28.38 -5.38
CA PRO A 408 19.29 28.13 -3.96
C PRO A 408 19.89 29.15 -2.99
N GLN A 409 20.88 29.95 -3.42
CA GLN A 409 21.51 30.98 -2.60
C GLN A 409 20.68 32.27 -2.55
N ALA A 410 19.99 32.60 -3.64
CA ALA A 410 19.08 33.75 -3.67
C ALA A 410 17.85 33.50 -2.77
N VAL A 411 17.35 32.25 -2.73
CA VAL A 411 16.27 31.85 -1.82
C VAL A 411 16.68 32.01 -0.35
N LEU A 412 17.91 31.62 0.00
CA LEU A 412 18.46 31.76 1.34
C LEU A 412 18.74 33.22 1.71
N ALA A 413 19.17 34.07 0.77
CA ALA A 413 19.42 35.50 1.01
C ALA A 413 18.13 36.30 1.25
N GLY A 414 17.03 35.94 0.54
CA GLY A 414 15.71 36.58 0.75
C GLY A 414 15.11 36.34 2.13
N ILE A 415 15.47 35.21 2.77
CA ILE A 415 15.00 34.85 4.13
C ILE A 415 15.76 35.65 5.23
N THR A 416 16.87 36.33 4.89
CA THR A 416 17.84 36.75 5.91
C THR A 416 17.71 38.15 6.42
N ALA A 417 16.86 39.04 5.94
CA ALA A 417 17.05 40.40 6.45
C ALA A 417 15.84 41.30 6.71
N GLU A 418 14.76 41.24 5.98
CA GLU A 418 13.81 42.35 6.06
C GLU A 418 12.30 42.03 6.13
N SER A 419 11.90 40.79 6.17
CA SER A 419 10.47 40.41 6.06
C SER A 419 9.90 39.59 7.22
N THR A 420 10.59 39.43 8.33
CA THR A 420 10.03 38.79 9.52
C THR A 420 9.16 39.76 10.30
N PRO A 421 7.89 39.42 10.66
CA PRO A 421 7.16 40.14 11.66
C PRO A 421 7.98 40.26 12.94
N ALA A 422 7.88 41.38 13.64
CA ALA A 422 8.68 41.72 14.84
C ALA A 422 8.65 40.65 15.95
N ASP A 423 7.66 39.74 15.92
CA ASP A 423 7.47 38.65 16.89
C ASP A 423 8.03 37.30 16.44
N ALA A 424 8.46 37.14 15.20
CA ALA A 424 9.13 35.94 14.74
C ALA A 424 10.60 36.02 15.15
N GLY A 425 10.92 35.64 16.39
CA GLY A 425 12.31 35.59 16.90
C GLY A 425 13.28 34.93 15.87
N PRO A 426 14.56 34.77 16.16
CA PRO A 426 15.68 34.61 15.21
C PRO A 426 15.65 33.36 14.33
N VAL A 427 14.51 33.07 13.69
CA VAL A 427 14.36 31.98 12.71
C VAL A 427 15.30 32.20 11.52
N ALA A 428 15.45 33.46 11.09
CA ALA A 428 16.30 33.82 9.96
C ALA A 428 17.80 33.58 10.19
N SER A 429 18.28 33.67 11.46
CA SER A 429 19.71 33.48 11.77
C SER A 429 20.14 32.02 11.83
N THR A 430 19.19 31.09 11.99
CA THR A 430 19.48 29.65 12.17
C THR A 430 19.64 28.91 10.83
N PHE A 431 19.10 29.44 9.73
CA PHE A 431 19.28 28.87 8.39
C PHE A 431 20.70 29.05 7.83
N LYS A 432 21.55 29.84 8.45
CA LYS A 432 22.97 30.04 8.07
C LYS A 432 23.91 28.90 8.47
N GLY A 433 23.45 27.94 9.26
CA GLY A 433 24.28 26.87 9.81
C GLY A 433 23.83 25.48 9.34
N ASP A 434 24.68 24.83 8.57
CA ASP A 434 24.68 23.41 8.30
C ASP A 434 23.74 22.89 7.17
N LYS A 435 24.22 23.05 5.94
CA LYS A 435 23.63 22.48 4.71
C LYS A 435 23.49 20.95 4.72
N SER A 436 24.15 20.22 5.63
CA SER A 436 24.16 18.74 5.67
C SER A 436 22.98 18.15 6.41
N ARG A 437 22.36 18.86 7.36
CA ARG A 437 21.23 18.36 8.15
C ARG A 437 19.86 18.62 7.52
N ALA A 438 19.71 19.68 6.74
CA ALA A 438 18.44 20.03 6.08
C ALA A 438 17.99 19.00 5.02
N ARG A 439 18.92 18.20 4.48
CA ARG A 439 18.61 17.20 3.42
C ARG A 439 18.01 15.89 3.91
N ARG A 440 17.86 15.64 5.20
CA ARG A 440 17.47 14.32 5.73
C ARG A 440 16.04 14.19 6.26
N LYS A 441 15.25 15.27 6.29
CA LYS A 441 13.86 15.23 6.78
C LYS A 441 12.96 16.06 5.88
N ALA A 442 12.69 15.59 4.66
CA ALA A 442 11.62 16.15 3.84
C ALA A 442 10.30 15.51 4.26
N CYS A 443 9.35 16.31 4.73
CA CYS A 443 7.96 15.86 4.88
C CYS A 443 7.26 16.06 3.54
N TRP A 444 6.81 14.99 2.93
CA TRP A 444 5.96 15.02 1.74
C TRP A 444 4.54 15.42 2.14
N ASN A 445 4.03 16.45 1.48
CA ASN A 445 2.61 16.77 1.54
C ASN A 445 1.90 15.90 0.50
N ARG A 446 0.88 15.11 0.92
CA ARG A 446 0.17 14.12 0.08
C ARG A 446 -0.57 14.68 -1.13
N SER A 447 -0.68 16.00 -1.25
CA SER A 447 -1.30 16.62 -2.43
C SER A 447 -0.50 16.43 -3.72
N GLU A 448 0.78 16.05 -3.66
CA GLU A 448 1.65 15.88 -4.83
C GLU A 448 1.67 14.45 -5.39
N GLU A 449 1.26 13.43 -4.62
CA GLU A 449 1.14 12.05 -5.12
C GLU A 449 -0.03 11.86 -6.12
N ARG A 450 -0.83 12.88 -6.39
CA ARG A 450 -2.03 12.80 -7.25
C ARG A 450 -1.86 13.44 -8.64
N ARG A 451 -0.62 13.72 -9.06
CA ARG A 451 -0.38 14.21 -10.43
C ARG A 451 0.51 13.29 -11.23
#